data_618454cad874e022b1d57d2968821b09
#
_entry.id   618454cad874e022b1d57d2968821b09
#
_cell.length_a   1.000
_cell.length_b   1.000
_cell.length_c   1.000
_cell.angle_alpha   90.00
_cell.angle_beta   90.00
_cell.angle_gamma   90.00
#
_symmetry.space_group_name_H-M   'P 1'
#
loop_
_entity.id
_entity.type
_entity.pdbx_description
1 polymer ?
#
loop_
_entity_poly.entity_id
_entity_poly.type
_entity_poly.pdbx_seq_one_letter_code
_entity_poly.pdbx_strand_id
1 'polypeptide(L)'
;MEQLKLLGVALGLASLAGINLYLTVFATGLSIHYHWITLGADYQSLEVLGNPAVIIVAGVLYFLEFLADKIPWVDTAWDAVHTVIRPIGGALLAIQVLGHPSPAFTIIVALAAGGTSLITHTAKSTTRLASNTSPEPFSNIALSLGEDAAVLGGLALIHYNPLIALAVFATAIAAFLYFAPKILRAMKAKAWLAFKKLNGPATVSAGAHLPETLPVRFGPAFDKENVLKETVAWAVPCLSARGRRIPANLFGALVATREQPRNIFFVARKSGRPFAQPIELDGCMVAHEPKFLSENLTIFPAAGKGPKYSFIFPRPQAALVEEVMQDLRIRISAPIWPLDRAHAEAPLVEPVAQS
;
A
#
# COMPACT_ATOMS: atom_id res chain seq x y z
N MET A 1 9.14 -30.91 -19.54
CA MET A 1 7.89 -30.96 -18.74
C MET A 1 8.17 -31.34 -17.28
N GLU A 2 9.04 -32.32 -17.01
CA GLU A 2 9.38 -32.75 -15.65
C GLU A 2 10.02 -31.64 -14.82
N GLN A 3 11.01 -30.93 -15.35
CA GLN A 3 11.65 -29.79 -14.65
C GLN A 3 10.64 -28.70 -14.25
N LEU A 4 9.61 -28.45 -15.08
CA LEU A 4 8.54 -27.51 -14.75
C LEU A 4 7.63 -28.02 -13.63
N LYS A 5 7.39 -29.33 -13.55
CA LYS A 5 6.67 -29.94 -12.42
C LYS A 5 7.46 -29.85 -11.13
N LEU A 6 8.75 -30.18 -11.18
CA LEU A 6 9.66 -30.02 -10.03
C LEU A 6 9.70 -28.59 -9.53
N LEU A 7 9.82 -27.62 -10.45
CA LEU A 7 9.78 -26.20 -10.13
C LEU A 7 8.41 -25.80 -9.53
N GLY A 8 7.32 -26.36 -10.06
CA GLY A 8 5.97 -26.14 -9.54
C GLY A 8 5.79 -26.61 -8.10
N VAL A 9 6.31 -27.81 -7.77
CA VAL A 9 6.31 -28.34 -6.39
C VAL A 9 7.21 -27.49 -5.50
N ALA A 10 8.44 -27.19 -5.94
CA ALA A 10 9.41 -26.43 -5.14
C ALA A 10 8.92 -25.02 -4.81
N LEU A 11 8.49 -24.26 -5.81
CA LEU A 11 7.96 -22.91 -5.60
C LEU A 11 6.59 -22.92 -4.92
N GLY A 12 5.78 -23.96 -5.15
CA GLY A 12 4.52 -24.16 -4.46
C GLY A 12 4.72 -24.35 -2.96
N LEU A 13 5.57 -25.30 -2.55
CA LEU A 13 5.90 -25.50 -1.13
C LEU A 13 6.53 -24.26 -0.50
N ALA A 14 7.42 -23.55 -1.22
CA ALA A 14 7.98 -22.30 -0.75
C ALA A 14 6.93 -21.20 -0.56
N SER A 15 5.94 -21.11 -1.45
CA SER A 15 4.81 -20.17 -1.32
C SER A 15 3.99 -20.47 -0.08
N LEU A 16 3.68 -21.74 0.17
CA LEU A 16 2.93 -22.19 1.35
C LEU A 16 3.71 -22.00 2.64
N ALA A 17 5.02 -22.29 2.62
CA ALA A 17 5.92 -22.03 3.74
C ALA A 17 5.97 -20.52 4.12
N GLY A 18 5.80 -19.63 3.15
CA GLY A 18 5.67 -18.20 3.42
C GLY A 18 4.37 -17.83 4.14
N ILE A 19 3.30 -18.59 3.95
CA ILE A 19 2.01 -18.41 4.66
C ILE A 19 2.09 -19.05 6.05
N ASN A 20 2.39 -20.35 6.12
CA ASN A 20 2.57 -21.09 7.36
C ASN A 20 3.59 -22.23 7.14
N LEU A 21 4.84 -21.97 7.54
CA LEU A 21 5.95 -22.91 7.35
C LEU A 21 5.72 -24.24 8.08
N TYR A 22 5.32 -24.13 9.33
CA TYR A 22 5.20 -25.31 10.19
C TYR A 22 4.03 -26.21 9.80
N LEU A 23 2.90 -25.61 9.44
CA LEU A 23 1.77 -26.37 8.88
C LEU A 23 2.13 -27.02 7.56
N THR A 24 2.88 -26.33 6.69
CA THR A 24 3.32 -26.90 5.41
C THR A 24 4.19 -28.14 5.63
N VAL A 25 5.19 -28.06 6.52
CA VAL A 25 6.07 -29.20 6.86
C VAL A 25 5.28 -30.30 7.57
N PHE A 26 4.45 -29.94 8.55
CA PHE A 26 3.68 -30.90 9.35
C PHE A 26 2.68 -31.68 8.49
N ALA A 27 1.86 -31.01 7.69
CA ALA A 27 0.86 -31.65 6.86
C ALA A 27 1.50 -32.49 5.73
N THR A 28 2.58 -32.00 5.11
CA THR A 28 3.33 -32.77 4.12
C THR A 28 3.95 -34.02 4.77
N GLY A 29 4.59 -33.84 5.94
CA GLY A 29 5.20 -34.93 6.68
C GLY A 29 4.20 -36.01 7.08
N LEU A 30 3.02 -35.64 7.63
CA LEU A 30 1.95 -36.58 7.93
C LEU A 30 1.48 -37.33 6.68
N SER A 31 1.28 -36.61 5.57
CA SER A 31 0.82 -37.20 4.32
C SER A 31 1.78 -38.25 3.78
N ILE A 32 3.09 -38.02 3.93
CA ILE A 32 4.13 -38.98 3.57
C ILE A 32 4.18 -40.17 4.55
N HIS A 33 4.18 -39.88 5.85
CA HIS A 33 4.30 -40.91 6.92
C HIS A 33 3.16 -41.92 6.91
N TYR A 34 1.93 -41.46 6.71
CA TYR A 34 0.76 -42.33 6.64
C TYR A 34 0.42 -42.80 5.22
N HIS A 35 1.33 -42.59 4.25
CA HIS A 35 1.16 -43.00 2.85
C HIS A 35 -0.15 -42.49 2.20
N TRP A 36 -0.63 -41.31 2.64
CA TRP A 36 -1.77 -40.63 1.98
C TRP A 36 -1.38 -40.13 0.59
N ILE A 37 -0.08 -39.87 0.39
CA ILE A 37 0.50 -39.53 -0.89
C ILE A 37 1.64 -40.51 -1.19
N THR A 38 1.77 -40.91 -2.45
CA THR A 38 2.91 -41.70 -2.96
C THR A 38 3.85 -40.76 -3.65
N LEU A 39 5.09 -40.72 -3.17
CA LEU A 39 6.15 -39.93 -3.81
C LEU A 39 6.65 -40.63 -5.06
N GLY A 40 6.63 -39.92 -6.22
CA GLY A 40 7.29 -40.37 -7.42
C GLY A 40 8.83 -40.42 -7.23
N ALA A 41 9.53 -41.11 -8.12
CA ALA A 41 10.96 -41.25 -8.06
C ALA A 41 11.71 -39.91 -7.93
N ASP A 42 11.18 -38.86 -8.56
CA ASP A 42 11.78 -37.51 -8.56
C ASP A 42 11.62 -36.76 -7.21
N TYR A 43 10.79 -37.26 -6.31
CA TYR A 43 10.45 -36.59 -5.03
C TYR A 43 10.87 -37.38 -3.79
N GLN A 44 11.67 -38.43 -3.95
CA GLN A 44 12.10 -39.33 -2.84
C GLN A 44 12.83 -38.57 -1.72
N SER A 45 13.55 -37.50 -2.05
CA SER A 45 14.24 -36.66 -1.06
C SER A 45 13.26 -35.98 -0.07
N LEU A 46 11.97 -35.86 -0.41
CA LEU A 46 10.95 -35.38 0.52
C LEU A 46 10.56 -36.40 1.61
N GLU A 47 10.95 -37.66 1.49
CA GLU A 47 10.69 -38.68 2.51
C GLU A 47 11.22 -38.30 3.90
N VAL A 48 12.25 -37.45 3.96
CA VAL A 48 12.79 -36.91 5.20
C VAL A 48 11.74 -36.13 6.02
N LEU A 49 10.78 -35.53 5.36
CA LEU A 49 9.70 -34.81 6.04
C LEU A 49 8.74 -35.77 6.76
N GLY A 50 8.62 -37.02 6.28
CA GLY A 50 7.85 -38.09 6.92
C GLY A 50 8.50 -38.69 8.17
N ASN A 51 9.67 -38.22 8.58
CA ASN A 51 10.32 -38.63 9.80
C ASN A 51 9.49 -38.19 11.03
N PRO A 52 9.17 -39.08 11.99
CA PRO A 52 8.36 -38.74 13.16
C PRO A 52 8.92 -37.56 13.96
N ALA A 53 10.24 -37.43 14.08
CA ALA A 53 10.83 -36.29 14.80
C ALA A 53 10.54 -34.94 14.09
N VAL A 54 10.62 -34.92 12.75
CA VAL A 54 10.30 -33.73 11.95
C VAL A 54 8.82 -33.36 12.10
N ILE A 55 7.92 -34.37 12.04
CA ILE A 55 6.48 -34.19 12.19
C ILE A 55 6.16 -33.64 13.58
N ILE A 56 6.74 -34.22 14.66
CA ILE A 56 6.48 -33.77 16.04
C ILE A 56 6.96 -32.33 16.22
N VAL A 57 8.18 -32.00 15.79
CA VAL A 57 8.72 -30.62 15.91
C VAL A 57 7.88 -29.64 15.12
N ALA A 58 7.55 -29.95 13.88
CA ALA A 58 6.71 -29.09 13.04
C ALA A 58 5.29 -28.92 13.63
N GLY A 59 4.70 -29.99 14.18
CA GLY A 59 3.40 -29.94 14.82
C GLY A 59 3.38 -29.06 16.07
N VAL A 60 4.41 -29.17 16.92
CA VAL A 60 4.57 -28.34 18.13
C VAL A 60 4.72 -26.86 17.72
N LEU A 61 5.59 -26.59 16.75
CA LEU A 61 5.80 -25.20 16.27
C LEU A 61 4.55 -24.63 15.57
N TYR A 62 3.81 -25.44 14.83
CA TYR A 62 2.51 -25.05 14.28
C TYR A 62 1.51 -24.69 15.37
N PHE A 63 1.44 -25.50 16.43
CA PHE A 63 0.55 -25.22 17.56
C PHE A 63 0.92 -23.92 18.28
N LEU A 64 2.22 -23.66 18.46
CA LEU A 64 2.71 -22.40 19.04
C LEU A 64 2.38 -21.20 18.13
N GLU A 65 2.56 -21.33 16.82
CA GLU A 65 2.16 -20.29 15.85
C GLU A 65 0.65 -20.05 15.91
N PHE A 66 -0.17 -21.12 15.94
CA PHE A 66 -1.61 -21.00 16.04
C PHE A 66 -2.07 -20.25 17.29
N LEU A 67 -1.39 -20.45 18.43
CA LEU A 67 -1.66 -19.69 19.65
C LEU A 67 -1.17 -18.25 19.56
N ALA A 68 0.04 -18.03 19.02
CA ALA A 68 0.61 -16.70 18.84
C ALA A 68 -0.28 -15.80 17.98
N ASP A 69 -0.87 -16.35 16.94
CA ASP A 69 -1.80 -15.68 16.03
C ASP A 69 -3.06 -15.12 16.70
N LYS A 70 -3.40 -15.57 17.91
CA LYS A 70 -4.59 -15.09 18.66
C LYS A 70 -4.29 -13.86 19.51
N ILE A 71 -3.02 -13.53 19.72
CA ILE A 71 -2.60 -12.42 20.58
C ILE A 71 -1.89 -11.38 19.71
N PRO A 72 -2.50 -10.20 19.43
CA PRO A 72 -2.02 -9.25 18.42
C PRO A 72 -0.54 -8.81 18.56
N TRP A 73 -0.05 -8.63 19.80
CA TRP A 73 1.34 -8.23 20.03
C TRP A 73 2.31 -9.40 19.85
N VAL A 74 1.91 -10.60 20.26
CA VAL A 74 2.70 -11.83 20.08
C VAL A 74 2.77 -12.20 18.61
N ASP A 75 1.65 -12.11 17.88
CA ASP A 75 1.54 -12.27 16.44
C ASP A 75 2.54 -11.37 15.68
N THR A 76 2.57 -10.07 16.02
CA THR A 76 3.48 -9.12 15.39
C THR A 76 4.95 -9.46 15.65
N ALA A 77 5.30 -9.86 16.87
CA ALA A 77 6.66 -10.27 17.22
C ALA A 77 7.05 -11.60 16.54
N TRP A 78 6.13 -12.55 16.48
CA TRP A 78 6.28 -13.82 15.80
C TRP A 78 6.53 -13.64 14.30
N ASP A 79 5.71 -12.82 13.65
CA ASP A 79 5.88 -12.47 12.23
C ASP A 79 7.21 -11.75 11.95
N ALA A 80 7.68 -10.90 12.85
CA ALA A 80 8.97 -10.22 12.70
C ALA A 80 10.14 -11.22 12.66
N VAL A 81 10.15 -12.22 13.55
CA VAL A 81 11.15 -13.29 13.58
C VAL A 81 11.03 -14.16 12.32
N HIS A 82 9.81 -14.49 11.92
CA HIS A 82 9.52 -15.34 10.77
C HIS A 82 9.77 -14.65 9.42
N THR A 83 10.01 -13.34 9.39
CA THR A 83 10.52 -12.65 8.19
C THR A 83 11.86 -13.20 7.71
N VAL A 84 12.65 -13.81 8.60
CA VAL A 84 13.91 -14.48 8.27
C VAL A 84 13.73 -15.99 8.18
N ILE A 85 13.00 -16.60 9.11
CA ILE A 85 12.85 -18.06 9.20
C ILE A 85 12.13 -18.65 7.98
N ARG A 86 11.03 -18.03 7.54
CA ARG A 86 10.22 -18.55 6.42
C ARG A 86 10.94 -18.55 5.06
N PRO A 87 11.66 -17.50 4.65
CA PRO A 87 12.45 -17.54 3.43
C PRO A 87 13.50 -18.66 3.43
N ILE A 88 14.17 -18.87 4.57
CA ILE A 88 15.14 -19.95 4.74
C ILE A 88 14.43 -21.31 4.66
N GLY A 89 13.34 -21.50 5.39
CA GLY A 89 12.53 -22.72 5.34
C GLY A 89 11.99 -23.02 3.95
N GLY A 90 11.48 -22.02 3.25
CA GLY A 90 11.01 -22.16 1.87
C GLY A 90 12.12 -22.56 0.90
N ALA A 91 13.31 -21.97 1.04
CA ALA A 91 14.49 -22.35 0.25
C ALA A 91 14.92 -23.80 0.55
N LEU A 92 14.96 -24.21 1.83
CA LEU A 92 15.29 -25.57 2.23
C LEU A 92 14.29 -26.60 1.69
N LEU A 93 13.00 -26.34 1.76
CA LEU A 93 11.95 -27.19 1.19
C LEU A 93 12.13 -27.34 -0.33
N ALA A 94 12.44 -26.26 -1.03
CA ALA A 94 12.66 -26.30 -2.47
C ALA A 94 13.91 -27.12 -2.84
N ILE A 95 15.00 -27.02 -2.06
CA ILE A 95 16.19 -27.84 -2.23
C ILE A 95 15.86 -29.34 -2.04
N GLN A 96 15.02 -29.65 -1.05
CA GLN A 96 14.58 -31.03 -0.83
C GLN A 96 13.76 -31.58 -1.99
N VAL A 97 12.88 -30.76 -2.60
CA VAL A 97 12.14 -31.17 -3.80
C VAL A 97 13.06 -31.53 -4.95
N LEU A 98 14.15 -30.78 -5.12
CA LEU A 98 15.07 -30.97 -6.25
C LEU A 98 15.98 -32.22 -6.12
N GLY A 99 16.17 -32.70 -4.90
CA GLY A 99 17.12 -33.80 -4.65
C GLY A 99 18.58 -33.38 -4.90
N HIS A 100 19.22 -33.92 -5.94
CA HIS A 100 20.62 -33.67 -6.25
C HIS A 100 20.81 -33.03 -7.65
N PRO A 101 20.31 -31.84 -7.93
CA PRO A 101 20.53 -31.14 -9.19
C PRO A 101 21.96 -30.56 -9.25
N SER A 102 22.30 -29.93 -10.39
CA SER A 102 23.54 -29.18 -10.47
C SER A 102 23.60 -28.06 -9.43
N PRO A 103 24.78 -27.74 -8.85
CA PRO A 103 24.91 -26.72 -7.80
C PRO A 103 24.35 -25.33 -8.23
N ALA A 104 24.58 -24.95 -9.48
CA ALA A 104 24.07 -23.67 -10.00
C ALA A 104 22.54 -23.62 -10.03
N PHE A 105 21.88 -24.70 -10.44
CA PHE A 105 20.44 -24.79 -10.47
C PHE A 105 19.86 -24.80 -9.06
N THR A 106 20.49 -25.50 -8.11
CA THR A 106 20.11 -25.49 -6.69
C THR A 106 20.11 -24.07 -6.12
N ILE A 107 21.15 -23.28 -6.36
CA ILE A 107 21.27 -21.91 -5.88
C ILE A 107 20.16 -21.03 -6.48
N ILE A 108 19.93 -21.13 -7.80
CA ILE A 108 18.90 -20.34 -8.46
C ILE A 108 17.50 -20.64 -7.89
N VAL A 109 17.18 -21.92 -7.73
CA VAL A 109 15.87 -22.31 -7.19
C VAL A 109 15.75 -21.96 -5.71
N ALA A 110 16.80 -22.11 -4.91
CA ALA A 110 16.80 -21.71 -3.51
C ALA A 110 16.54 -20.19 -3.34
N LEU A 111 17.19 -19.37 -4.16
CA LEU A 111 16.95 -17.91 -4.15
C LEU A 111 15.53 -17.55 -4.61
N ALA A 112 15.04 -18.20 -5.66
CA ALA A 112 13.67 -18.00 -6.14
C ALA A 112 12.63 -18.42 -5.10
N ALA A 113 12.84 -19.59 -4.46
CA ALA A 113 11.96 -20.14 -3.44
C ALA A 113 11.97 -19.28 -2.16
N GLY A 114 13.15 -18.89 -1.69
CA GLY A 114 13.28 -17.98 -0.54
C GLY A 114 12.62 -16.63 -0.81
N GLY A 115 12.81 -16.07 -2.01
CA GLY A 115 12.15 -14.85 -2.44
C GLY A 115 10.63 -14.99 -2.51
N THR A 116 10.14 -16.10 -3.04
CA THR A 116 8.71 -16.44 -3.10
C THR A 116 8.11 -16.54 -1.70
N SER A 117 8.77 -17.28 -0.80
CA SER A 117 8.36 -17.40 0.61
C SER A 117 8.35 -16.05 1.32
N LEU A 118 9.34 -15.18 1.08
CA LEU A 118 9.37 -13.83 1.63
C LEU A 118 8.18 -12.97 1.12
N ILE A 119 7.84 -13.07 -0.15
CA ILE A 119 6.72 -12.33 -0.73
C ILE A 119 5.39 -12.77 -0.12
N THR A 120 5.16 -14.08 0.00
CA THR A 120 3.92 -14.62 0.58
C THR A 120 3.83 -14.34 2.07
N HIS A 121 4.95 -14.43 2.81
CA HIS A 121 5.01 -13.98 4.20
C HIS A 121 4.71 -12.51 4.36
N THR A 122 5.28 -11.65 3.52
CA THR A 122 5.00 -10.22 3.54
C THR A 122 3.52 -9.94 3.24
N ALA A 123 2.90 -10.72 2.35
CA ALA A 123 1.46 -10.62 2.09
C ALA A 123 0.63 -10.96 3.35
N LYS A 124 0.95 -12.07 4.01
CA LYS A 124 0.34 -12.47 5.28
C LYS A 124 0.46 -11.38 6.33
N SER A 125 1.68 -10.98 6.68
CA SER A 125 1.95 -9.97 7.71
C SER A 125 1.30 -8.62 7.42
N THR A 126 1.26 -8.20 6.14
CA THR A 126 0.57 -6.97 5.72
C THR A 126 -0.94 -7.07 5.93
N THR A 127 -1.54 -8.20 5.62
CA THR A 127 -2.98 -8.43 5.82
C THR A 127 -3.33 -8.45 7.30
N ARG A 128 -2.52 -9.11 8.13
CA ARG A 128 -2.69 -9.15 9.59
C ARG A 128 -2.53 -7.77 10.22
N LEU A 129 -1.51 -7.01 9.83
CA LEU A 129 -1.33 -5.65 10.31
C LEU A 129 -2.53 -4.75 9.93
N ALA A 130 -3.11 -4.93 8.75
CA ALA A 130 -4.33 -4.22 8.36
C ALA A 130 -5.54 -4.64 9.22
N SER A 131 -5.68 -5.92 9.53
CA SER A 131 -6.73 -6.47 10.41
C SER A 131 -6.58 -5.98 11.86
N ASN A 132 -5.37 -5.96 12.40
CA ASN A 132 -5.07 -5.48 13.76
C ASN A 132 -5.42 -4.00 13.99
N THR A 133 -5.66 -3.23 12.91
CA THR A 133 -6.21 -1.86 13.02
C THR A 133 -7.73 -1.83 13.24
N SER A 134 -8.42 -2.97 13.15
CA SER A 134 -9.85 -3.13 13.41
C SER A 134 -10.04 -3.64 14.85
N PRO A 135 -10.97 -3.08 15.63
CA PRO A 135 -11.14 -3.48 17.04
C PRO A 135 -11.81 -4.85 17.22
N GLU A 136 -12.04 -5.61 16.15
CA GLU A 136 -12.79 -6.86 16.18
C GLU A 136 -11.89 -8.09 16.25
N PRO A 137 -11.96 -8.94 17.32
CA PRO A 137 -11.13 -10.15 17.46
C PRO A 137 -11.48 -11.24 16.42
N PHE A 138 -12.69 -11.24 15.88
CA PHE A 138 -13.16 -12.26 14.93
C PHE A 138 -12.42 -12.25 13.60
N SER A 139 -11.96 -11.08 13.14
CA SER A 139 -11.22 -10.96 11.88
C SER A 139 -9.88 -11.70 11.91
N ASN A 140 -9.16 -11.69 13.04
CA ASN A 140 -7.89 -12.39 13.20
C ASN A 140 -8.07 -13.91 13.23
N ILE A 141 -9.14 -14.40 13.86
CA ILE A 141 -9.47 -15.84 13.88
C ILE A 141 -9.83 -16.30 12.45
N ALA A 142 -10.66 -15.54 11.74
CA ALA A 142 -11.05 -15.88 10.37
C ALA A 142 -9.85 -15.88 9.41
N LEU A 143 -8.92 -14.93 9.58
CA LEU A 143 -7.68 -14.89 8.81
C LEU A 143 -6.79 -16.10 9.08
N SER A 144 -6.57 -16.46 10.34
CA SER A 144 -5.77 -17.64 10.73
C SER A 144 -6.34 -18.92 10.13
N LEU A 145 -7.65 -19.14 10.24
CA LEU A 145 -8.30 -20.30 9.63
C LEU A 145 -8.24 -20.26 8.10
N GLY A 146 -8.36 -19.08 7.50
CA GLY A 146 -8.23 -18.90 6.06
C GLY A 146 -6.82 -19.18 5.55
N GLU A 147 -5.79 -18.79 6.29
CA GLU A 147 -4.38 -19.10 6.01
C GLU A 147 -4.11 -20.59 6.06
N ASP A 148 -4.59 -21.28 7.11
CA ASP A 148 -4.45 -22.72 7.26
C ASP A 148 -5.19 -23.47 6.13
N ALA A 149 -6.41 -23.07 5.81
CA ALA A 149 -7.16 -23.62 4.67
C ALA A 149 -6.45 -23.38 3.33
N ALA A 150 -5.81 -22.21 3.14
CA ALA A 150 -5.01 -21.93 1.95
C ALA A 150 -3.77 -22.82 1.86
N VAL A 151 -3.11 -23.11 2.98
CA VAL A 151 -1.96 -24.03 3.00
C VAL A 151 -2.41 -25.46 2.66
N LEU A 152 -3.43 -25.98 3.33
CA LEU A 152 -3.93 -27.34 3.07
C LEU A 152 -4.48 -27.48 1.65
N GLY A 153 -5.26 -26.51 1.18
CA GLY A 153 -5.76 -26.48 -0.19
C GLY A 153 -4.66 -26.35 -1.23
N GLY A 154 -3.62 -25.58 -0.93
CA GLY A 154 -2.43 -25.44 -1.76
C GLY A 154 -1.62 -26.73 -1.85
N LEU A 155 -1.46 -27.45 -0.75
CA LEU A 155 -0.81 -28.78 -0.74
C LEU A 155 -1.61 -29.80 -1.58
N ALA A 156 -2.93 -29.81 -1.43
CA ALA A 156 -3.80 -30.64 -2.24
C ALA A 156 -3.69 -30.29 -3.74
N LEU A 157 -3.62 -29.01 -4.06
CA LEU A 157 -3.46 -28.56 -5.45
C LEU A 157 -2.10 -28.96 -6.03
N ILE A 158 -1.00 -28.85 -5.26
CA ILE A 158 0.34 -29.32 -5.66
C ILE A 158 0.29 -30.82 -5.95
N HIS A 159 -0.35 -31.59 -5.08
CA HIS A 159 -0.48 -33.03 -5.26
C HIS A 159 -1.29 -33.38 -6.51
N TYR A 160 -2.42 -32.71 -6.74
CA TYR A 160 -3.30 -32.94 -7.88
C TYR A 160 -2.65 -32.54 -9.20
N ASN A 161 -2.09 -31.33 -9.29
CA ASN A 161 -1.41 -30.85 -10.50
C ASN A 161 -0.41 -29.73 -10.19
N PRO A 162 0.91 -30.03 -10.17
CA PRO A 162 1.96 -29.06 -9.89
C PRO A 162 2.00 -27.85 -10.84
N LEU A 163 1.57 -28.03 -12.10
CA LEU A 163 1.57 -26.93 -13.08
C LEU A 163 0.43 -25.95 -12.84
N ILE A 164 -0.76 -26.48 -12.46
CA ILE A 164 -1.87 -25.61 -12.05
C ILE A 164 -1.52 -24.89 -10.76
N ALA A 165 -0.90 -25.58 -9.79
CA ALA A 165 -0.42 -24.97 -8.57
C ALA A 165 0.56 -23.83 -8.86
N LEU A 166 1.54 -24.05 -9.73
CA LEU A 166 2.51 -23.03 -10.16
C LEU A 166 1.79 -21.81 -10.76
N ALA A 167 0.82 -22.01 -11.65
CA ALA A 167 0.08 -20.93 -12.26
C ALA A 167 -0.75 -20.13 -11.23
N VAL A 168 -1.41 -20.82 -10.28
CA VAL A 168 -2.20 -20.19 -9.22
C VAL A 168 -1.29 -19.36 -8.29
N PHE A 169 -0.19 -19.93 -7.80
CA PHE A 169 0.74 -19.22 -6.93
C PHE A 169 1.42 -18.04 -7.64
N ALA A 170 1.86 -18.21 -8.88
CA ALA A 170 2.44 -17.12 -9.67
C ALA A 170 1.42 -15.98 -9.88
N THR A 171 0.17 -16.30 -10.16
CA THR A 171 -0.91 -15.31 -10.29
C THR A 171 -1.18 -14.58 -8.98
N ALA A 172 -1.24 -15.30 -7.86
CA ALA A 172 -1.42 -14.72 -6.53
C ALA A 172 -0.27 -13.78 -6.15
N ILE A 173 0.97 -14.17 -6.42
CA ILE A 173 2.17 -13.35 -6.19
C ILE A 173 2.13 -12.10 -7.08
N ALA A 174 1.82 -12.23 -8.36
CA ALA A 174 1.72 -11.10 -9.28
C ALA A 174 0.62 -10.12 -8.84
N ALA A 175 -0.53 -10.62 -8.43
CA ALA A 175 -1.61 -9.81 -7.88
C ALA A 175 -1.18 -9.08 -6.61
N PHE A 176 -0.51 -9.77 -5.67
CA PHE A 176 0.02 -9.14 -4.47
C PHE A 176 1.01 -8.02 -4.81
N LEU A 177 2.00 -8.28 -5.66
CA LEU A 177 2.99 -7.27 -6.07
C LEU A 177 2.34 -6.05 -6.73
N TYR A 178 1.27 -6.26 -7.49
CA TYR A 178 0.50 -5.15 -8.09
C TYR A 178 -0.26 -4.32 -7.04
N PHE A 179 -0.83 -4.97 -6.02
CA PHE A 179 -1.61 -4.28 -4.98
C PHE A 179 -0.75 -3.78 -3.81
N ALA A 180 0.41 -4.39 -3.53
CA ALA A 180 1.28 -4.05 -2.41
C ALA A 180 1.61 -2.56 -2.28
N PRO A 181 1.97 -1.82 -3.34
CA PRO A 181 2.23 -0.38 -3.21
C PRO A 181 1.00 0.43 -2.78
N LYS A 182 -0.20 -0.03 -3.16
CA LYS A 182 -1.46 0.63 -2.76
C LYS A 182 -1.76 0.39 -1.29
N ILE A 183 -1.59 -0.86 -0.84
CA ILE A 183 -1.80 -1.28 0.55
C ILE A 183 -0.80 -0.56 1.47
N LEU A 184 0.49 -0.57 1.13
CA LEU A 184 1.53 0.10 1.91
C LEU A 184 1.29 1.61 2.03
N ARG A 185 0.83 2.27 0.97
CA ARG A 185 0.44 3.69 1.05
C ARG A 185 -0.72 3.90 2.01
N ALA A 186 -1.76 3.06 1.95
CA ALA A 186 -2.91 3.15 2.85
C ALA A 186 -2.52 2.95 4.31
N MET A 187 -1.64 1.99 4.59
CA MET A 187 -1.12 1.74 5.94
C MET A 187 -0.28 2.91 6.46
N LYS A 188 0.67 3.41 5.65
CA LYS A 188 1.47 4.59 6.00
C LYS A 188 0.58 5.83 6.26
N ALA A 189 -0.47 6.01 5.47
CA ALA A 189 -1.43 7.10 5.66
C ALA A 189 -2.16 6.98 7.00
N LYS A 190 -2.69 5.80 7.33
CA LYS A 190 -3.36 5.54 8.62
C LYS A 190 -2.42 5.72 9.81
N ALA A 191 -1.20 5.15 9.72
CA ALA A 191 -0.19 5.28 10.76
C ALA A 191 0.20 6.75 10.99
N TRP A 192 0.37 7.52 9.93
CA TRP A 192 0.67 8.95 10.03
C TRP A 192 -0.47 9.74 10.69
N LEU A 193 -1.73 9.46 10.33
CA LEU A 193 -2.89 10.11 10.95
C LEU A 193 -2.99 9.76 12.44
N ALA A 194 -2.79 8.49 12.80
CA ALA A 194 -2.79 8.05 14.19
C ALA A 194 -1.66 8.70 15.00
N PHE A 195 -0.44 8.71 14.45
CA PHE A 195 0.71 9.37 15.07
C PHE A 195 0.47 10.87 15.28
N LYS A 196 -0.07 11.55 14.29
CA LYS A 196 -0.40 12.99 14.41
C LYS A 196 -1.52 13.24 15.42
N LYS A 197 -2.49 12.35 15.56
CA LYS A 197 -3.53 12.45 16.58
C LYS A 197 -2.97 12.28 17.99
N LEU A 198 -2.03 11.33 18.18
CA LEU A 198 -1.44 11.05 19.48
C LEU A 198 -0.45 12.12 19.93
N ASN A 199 0.34 12.68 19.01
CA ASN A 199 1.42 13.62 19.30
C ASN A 199 1.09 15.07 18.88
N GLY A 200 -0.11 15.33 18.37
CA GLY A 200 -0.54 16.68 18.03
C GLY A 200 -1.07 17.43 19.26
N PRO A 201 -0.97 18.77 19.27
CA PRO A 201 -1.59 19.56 20.32
C PRO A 201 -3.09 19.28 20.37
N ALA A 202 -3.66 19.19 21.57
CA ALA A 202 -5.07 18.83 21.80
C ALA A 202 -6.06 19.80 21.13
N THR A 203 -5.64 21.04 20.91
CA THR A 203 -6.38 22.08 20.19
C THR A 203 -5.41 22.99 19.46
N VAL A 204 -5.53 23.11 18.15
CA VAL A 204 -4.98 24.26 17.42
C VAL A 204 -5.92 25.43 17.70
N SER A 205 -5.39 26.50 18.30
CA SER A 205 -6.15 27.70 18.66
C SER A 205 -6.92 28.25 17.49
N ALA A 206 -8.13 28.75 17.73
CA ALA A 206 -8.88 29.55 16.76
C ALA A 206 -7.98 30.71 16.30
N GLY A 207 -7.84 30.90 14.97
CA GLY A 207 -6.94 31.88 14.36
C GLY A 207 -5.61 31.30 13.84
N ALA A 208 -5.57 30.02 13.49
CA ALA A 208 -4.42 29.42 12.83
C ALA A 208 -4.23 30.05 11.44
N HIS A 209 -3.18 30.87 11.28
CA HIS A 209 -2.83 31.40 9.95
C HIS A 209 -2.43 30.26 9.01
N LEU A 210 -2.92 30.32 7.77
CA LEU A 210 -2.54 29.38 6.72
C LEU A 210 -1.04 29.52 6.41
N PRO A 211 -0.27 28.41 6.40
CA PRO A 211 1.16 28.48 6.08
C PRO A 211 1.38 29.00 4.65
N GLU A 212 2.14 30.07 4.49
CA GLU A 212 2.45 30.67 3.18
C GLU A 212 3.64 29.97 2.47
N THR A 213 4.28 29.01 3.12
CA THR A 213 5.48 28.35 2.60
C THR A 213 5.18 26.90 2.19
N LEU A 214 5.54 26.57 0.96
CA LEU A 214 5.49 25.20 0.48
C LEU A 214 6.70 24.40 1.04
N PRO A 215 6.50 23.22 1.63
CA PRO A 215 7.62 22.38 2.04
C PRO A 215 8.56 22.07 0.87
N VAL A 216 9.88 22.26 1.07
CA VAL A 216 10.94 22.17 0.05
C VAL A 216 10.84 20.90 -0.81
N ARG A 217 10.46 19.78 -0.20
CA ARG A 217 10.29 18.49 -0.92
C ARG A 217 9.23 18.50 -2.02
N PHE A 218 8.30 19.46 -2.02
CA PHE A 218 7.23 19.59 -3.01
C PHE A 218 7.50 20.70 -4.02
N GLY A 219 8.52 21.55 -3.79
CA GLY A 219 8.92 22.61 -4.72
C GLY A 219 9.04 22.12 -6.17
N PRO A 220 9.85 21.08 -6.47
CA PRO A 220 10.02 20.59 -7.84
C PRO A 220 8.74 20.09 -8.52
N ALA A 221 7.72 19.70 -7.72
CA ALA A 221 6.43 19.30 -8.28
C ALA A 221 5.55 20.50 -8.60
N PHE A 222 5.60 21.53 -7.76
CA PHE A 222 4.88 22.77 -7.97
C PHE A 222 5.47 23.56 -9.14
N ASP A 223 6.80 23.74 -9.18
CA ASP A 223 7.49 24.51 -10.22
C ASP A 223 7.25 23.95 -11.62
N LYS A 224 7.07 22.63 -11.74
CA LYS A 224 6.78 21.98 -13.01
C LYS A 224 5.44 22.40 -13.61
N GLU A 225 4.42 22.58 -12.76
CA GLU A 225 3.07 22.96 -13.19
C GLU A 225 2.84 24.47 -13.11
N ASN A 226 3.63 25.17 -12.29
CA ASN A 226 3.59 26.61 -12.10
C ASN A 226 4.35 27.34 -13.22
N VAL A 227 3.85 27.22 -14.45
CA VAL A 227 4.47 27.82 -15.65
C VAL A 227 4.56 29.34 -15.55
N LEU A 228 3.58 29.96 -14.89
CA LEU A 228 3.47 31.43 -14.73
C LEU A 228 4.28 31.98 -13.54
N LYS A 229 5.02 31.11 -12.81
CA LYS A 229 5.79 31.51 -11.61
C LYS A 229 4.96 32.24 -10.55
N GLU A 230 3.76 31.77 -10.35
CA GLU A 230 2.83 32.30 -9.36
C GLU A 230 3.35 32.14 -7.93
N THR A 231 3.00 33.08 -7.07
CA THR A 231 3.41 33.04 -5.66
C THR A 231 2.43 32.24 -4.83
N VAL A 232 2.97 31.44 -3.91
CA VAL A 232 2.14 30.64 -2.98
C VAL A 232 1.40 31.58 -2.05
N ALA A 233 0.07 31.48 -2.02
CA ALA A 233 -0.76 32.14 -1.01
C ALA A 233 -0.77 31.32 0.27
N TRP A 234 -0.99 30.03 0.15
CA TRP A 234 -0.84 29.08 1.25
C TRP A 234 -0.58 27.67 0.75
N ALA A 235 0.04 26.84 1.61
CA ALA A 235 0.32 25.45 1.33
C ALA A 235 0.10 24.59 2.60
N VAL A 236 -0.89 23.68 2.57
CA VAL A 236 -1.23 22.85 3.72
C VAL A 236 -0.97 21.38 3.43
N PRO A 237 -0.10 20.69 4.22
CA PRO A 237 0.17 19.28 4.06
C PRO A 237 -1.07 18.42 4.33
N CYS A 238 -1.37 17.50 3.39
CA CYS A 238 -2.51 16.61 3.48
C CYS A 238 -2.25 15.28 2.77
N LEU A 239 -3.20 14.35 2.91
CA LEU A 239 -3.27 13.13 2.12
C LEU A 239 -4.39 13.26 1.08
N SER A 240 -4.16 12.74 -0.12
CA SER A 240 -5.26 12.54 -1.05
C SER A 240 -6.14 11.37 -0.60
N ALA A 241 -7.45 11.52 -0.58
CA ALA A 241 -8.38 10.41 -0.39
C ALA A 241 -8.80 9.83 -1.74
N ARG A 242 -9.40 10.67 -2.57
CA ARG A 242 -9.88 10.29 -3.90
C ARG A 242 -9.88 11.53 -4.79
N GLY A 243 -9.51 11.35 -6.07
CA GLY A 243 -9.59 12.43 -7.03
C GLY A 243 -9.37 11.92 -8.46
N ARG A 244 -9.86 12.67 -9.45
CA ARG A 244 -9.56 12.38 -10.84
C ARG A 244 -8.06 12.50 -11.06
N ARG A 245 -7.40 11.43 -11.53
CA ARG A 245 -5.96 11.33 -11.76
C ARG A 245 -5.08 11.38 -10.49
N ILE A 246 -5.66 11.57 -9.28
CA ILE A 246 -4.92 11.60 -8.03
C ILE A 246 -5.03 10.22 -7.36
N PRO A 247 -3.92 9.49 -7.15
CA PRO A 247 -3.94 8.23 -6.41
C PRO A 247 -4.35 8.45 -4.95
N ALA A 248 -5.15 7.55 -4.39
CA ALA A 248 -5.51 7.61 -2.98
C ALA A 248 -4.30 7.39 -2.06
N ASN A 249 -4.37 7.98 -0.85
CA ASN A 249 -3.37 7.87 0.20
C ASN A 249 -1.97 8.38 -0.23
N LEU A 250 -1.92 9.35 -1.13
CA LEU A 250 -0.68 10.01 -1.51
C LEU A 250 -0.44 11.19 -0.58
N PHE A 251 0.72 11.23 0.06
CA PHE A 251 1.14 12.34 0.90
C PHE A 251 1.59 13.51 0.04
N GLY A 252 1.01 14.68 0.26
CA GLY A 252 1.26 15.89 -0.51
C GLY A 252 0.92 17.16 0.27
N ALA A 253 0.70 18.22 -0.46
CA ALA A 253 0.17 19.49 0.04
C ALA A 253 -0.89 20.03 -0.92
N LEU A 254 -1.92 20.62 -0.36
CA LEU A 254 -2.85 21.47 -1.09
C LEU A 254 -2.27 22.87 -1.12
N VAL A 255 -2.18 23.47 -2.29
CA VAL A 255 -1.51 24.76 -2.53
C VAL A 255 -2.45 25.68 -3.26
N ALA A 256 -2.57 26.90 -2.79
CA ALA A 256 -3.26 27.99 -3.49
C ALA A 256 -2.24 29.06 -3.88
N THR A 257 -2.47 29.75 -4.99
CA THR A 257 -1.66 30.86 -5.48
C THR A 257 -2.38 32.19 -5.28
N ARG A 258 -1.63 33.29 -5.31
CA ARG A 258 -2.19 34.66 -5.16
C ARG A 258 -2.79 35.13 -6.46
N GLU A 259 -2.15 34.79 -7.58
CA GLU A 259 -2.48 35.29 -8.91
C GLU A 259 -3.69 34.61 -9.54
N GLN A 260 -3.89 33.31 -9.23
CA GLN A 260 -5.03 32.52 -9.75
C GLN A 260 -5.95 32.05 -8.64
N PRO A 261 -6.88 32.88 -8.16
CA PRO A 261 -7.74 32.53 -7.05
C PRO A 261 -8.63 31.31 -7.31
N ARG A 262 -8.96 31.02 -8.58
CA ARG A 262 -9.82 29.90 -8.96
C ARG A 262 -9.09 28.57 -9.22
N ASN A 263 -7.78 28.58 -9.15
CA ASN A 263 -6.97 27.38 -9.29
C ASN A 263 -6.23 27.06 -7.99
N ILE A 264 -6.27 25.80 -7.61
CA ILE A 264 -5.43 25.26 -6.56
C ILE A 264 -4.68 24.04 -7.10
N PHE A 265 -3.62 23.66 -6.42
CA PHE A 265 -2.79 22.54 -6.84
C PHE A 265 -2.71 21.51 -5.72
N PHE A 266 -2.81 20.23 -6.06
CA PHE A 266 -2.35 19.18 -5.18
C PHE A 266 -0.97 18.74 -5.63
N VAL A 267 0.04 18.99 -4.80
CA VAL A 267 1.44 18.66 -5.10
C VAL A 267 1.94 17.54 -4.20
N ALA A 268 2.67 16.59 -4.78
CA ALA A 268 3.10 15.39 -4.09
C ALA A 268 4.33 14.76 -4.76
N ARG A 269 4.82 13.64 -4.20
CA ARG A 269 5.77 12.75 -4.88
C ARG A 269 5.16 11.37 -5.03
N LYS A 270 5.03 10.91 -6.27
CA LYS A 270 4.53 9.57 -6.62
C LYS A 270 5.71 8.69 -7.02
N SER A 271 6.02 7.66 -6.22
CA SER A 271 7.16 6.76 -6.48
C SER A 271 8.48 7.52 -6.70
N GLY A 272 8.74 8.55 -5.88
CA GLY A 272 9.94 9.39 -5.97
C GLY A 272 9.88 10.51 -7.02
N ARG A 273 8.97 10.46 -7.99
CA ARG A 273 8.82 11.45 -9.04
C ARG A 273 7.91 12.60 -8.62
N PRO A 274 8.20 13.85 -9.04
CA PRO A 274 7.31 14.98 -8.84
C PRO A 274 5.93 14.72 -9.45
N PHE A 275 4.88 15.05 -8.70
CA PHE A 275 3.49 14.93 -9.12
C PHE A 275 2.72 16.17 -8.70
N ALA A 276 2.07 16.83 -9.62
CA ALA A 276 1.15 17.91 -9.36
C ALA A 276 -0.13 17.73 -10.17
N GLN A 277 -1.25 18.17 -9.64
CA GLN A 277 -2.54 18.14 -10.28
C GLN A 277 -3.23 19.47 -10.03
N PRO A 278 -3.47 20.30 -11.06
CA PRO A 278 -4.30 21.48 -10.95
C PRO A 278 -5.77 21.08 -10.74
N ILE A 279 -6.48 21.87 -9.95
CA ILE A 279 -7.88 21.71 -9.60
C ILE A 279 -8.56 23.04 -9.83
N GLU A 280 -9.42 23.09 -10.82
CA GLU A 280 -10.26 24.25 -11.10
C GLU A 280 -11.42 24.30 -10.10
N LEU A 281 -11.67 25.48 -9.54
CA LEU A 281 -12.70 25.72 -8.54
C LEU A 281 -14.01 26.25 -9.14
N ASP A 282 -14.05 26.54 -10.44
CA ASP A 282 -15.22 27.08 -11.11
C ASP A 282 -16.44 26.18 -10.97
N GLY A 283 -17.54 26.74 -10.47
CA GLY A 283 -18.78 25.99 -10.26
C GLY A 283 -18.67 24.85 -9.25
N CYS A 284 -17.62 24.85 -8.40
CA CYS A 284 -17.44 23.86 -7.35
C CYS A 284 -18.07 24.26 -6.03
N MET A 285 -18.30 23.29 -5.18
CA MET A 285 -18.66 23.43 -3.77
C MET A 285 -17.64 22.70 -2.91
N VAL A 286 -17.54 23.13 -1.65
CA VAL A 286 -16.64 22.54 -0.67
C VAL A 286 -17.44 21.97 0.49
N ALA A 287 -17.17 20.72 0.85
CA ALA A 287 -17.75 20.06 2.02
C ALA A 287 -16.64 19.62 2.98
N HIS A 288 -16.92 19.74 4.26
CA HIS A 288 -16.06 19.28 5.34
C HIS A 288 -16.78 18.18 6.12
N GLU A 289 -16.08 17.06 6.34
CA GLU A 289 -16.57 15.91 7.09
C GLU A 289 -15.54 15.50 8.14
N PRO A 290 -15.76 15.84 9.43
CA PRO A 290 -14.90 15.43 10.51
C PRO A 290 -15.03 13.91 10.78
N LYS A 291 -13.89 13.21 10.90
CA LYS A 291 -13.79 11.79 11.26
C LYS A 291 -12.96 11.59 12.52
N PHE A 292 -12.97 10.38 13.06
CA PHE A 292 -12.27 10.07 14.30
C PHE A 292 -10.76 10.37 14.27
N LEU A 293 -10.08 10.06 13.16
CA LEU A 293 -8.62 10.28 13.00
C LEU A 293 -8.29 11.49 12.12
N SER A 294 -9.26 12.07 11.41
CA SER A 294 -9.00 13.00 10.33
C SER A 294 -10.12 13.99 10.12
N GLU A 295 -9.77 15.08 9.45
CA GLU A 295 -10.68 16.05 8.85
C GLU A 295 -10.67 15.84 7.34
N ASN A 296 -11.82 15.57 6.75
CA ASN A 296 -11.94 15.32 5.32
C ASN A 296 -12.51 16.56 4.63
N LEU A 297 -11.77 17.11 3.70
CA LEU A 297 -12.18 18.20 2.82
C LEU A 297 -12.49 17.63 1.44
N THR A 298 -13.66 17.96 0.90
CA THR A 298 -14.07 17.49 -0.42
C THR A 298 -14.48 18.65 -1.29
N ILE A 299 -13.94 18.74 -2.49
CA ILE A 299 -14.25 19.70 -3.54
C ILE A 299 -15.00 18.95 -4.64
N PHE A 300 -16.16 19.41 -5.02
CA PHE A 300 -17.03 18.76 -6.00
C PHE A 300 -17.86 19.77 -6.79
N PRO A 301 -18.22 19.49 -8.04
CA PRO A 301 -19.05 20.38 -8.85
C PRO A 301 -20.46 20.55 -8.27
N ALA A 302 -20.97 21.77 -8.20
CA ALA A 302 -22.31 22.09 -7.73
C ALA A 302 -23.40 21.41 -8.58
N ALA A 303 -23.16 21.26 -9.88
CA ALA A 303 -24.07 20.58 -10.81
C ALA A 303 -24.09 19.04 -10.66
N GLY A 304 -23.35 18.47 -9.73
CA GLY A 304 -23.29 17.02 -9.45
C GLY A 304 -22.57 16.18 -10.52
N LYS A 305 -22.27 16.74 -11.68
CA LYS A 305 -21.52 16.08 -12.76
C LYS A 305 -20.10 16.66 -12.83
N GLY A 306 -19.08 15.82 -12.71
CA GLY A 306 -17.68 16.23 -12.82
C GLY A 306 -16.76 15.58 -11.80
N PRO A 307 -15.48 15.97 -11.78
CA PRO A 307 -14.48 15.36 -10.90
C PRO A 307 -14.70 15.76 -9.44
N LYS A 308 -14.61 14.77 -8.56
CA LYS A 308 -14.62 14.97 -7.11
C LYS A 308 -13.21 14.77 -6.58
N TYR A 309 -12.74 15.72 -5.76
CA TYR A 309 -11.45 15.69 -5.11
C TYR A 309 -11.65 15.69 -3.60
N SER A 310 -11.02 14.73 -2.91
CA SER A 310 -11.12 14.65 -1.45
C SER A 310 -9.72 14.58 -0.85
N PHE A 311 -9.51 15.35 0.22
CA PHE A 311 -8.25 15.48 0.94
C PHE A 311 -8.46 15.17 2.41
N ILE A 312 -7.48 14.55 3.03
CA ILE A 312 -7.51 14.10 4.42
C ILE A 312 -6.44 14.85 5.20
N PHE A 313 -6.84 15.55 6.23
CA PHE A 313 -5.97 16.26 7.15
C PHE A 313 -5.99 15.56 8.52
N PRO A 314 -4.92 15.61 9.31
CA PRO A 314 -4.94 15.08 10.68
C PRO A 314 -5.96 15.79 11.56
N ARG A 315 -6.62 15.07 12.46
CA ARG A 315 -7.62 15.61 13.39
C ARG A 315 -7.17 16.85 14.17
N PRO A 316 -5.92 16.95 14.68
CA PRO A 316 -5.45 18.17 15.36
C PRO A 316 -5.42 19.43 14.48
N GLN A 317 -5.55 19.30 13.16
CA GLN A 317 -5.56 20.44 12.22
C GLN A 317 -6.98 20.92 11.89
N ALA A 318 -8.00 20.61 12.68
CA ALA A 318 -9.39 20.99 12.43
C ALA A 318 -9.56 22.50 12.17
N ALA A 319 -8.97 23.37 13.02
CA ALA A 319 -9.02 24.81 12.83
C ALA A 319 -8.36 25.28 11.51
N LEU A 320 -7.22 24.68 11.16
CA LEU A 320 -6.53 24.96 9.89
C LEU A 320 -7.38 24.56 8.67
N VAL A 321 -8.10 23.43 8.77
CA VAL A 321 -9.01 22.96 7.68
C VAL A 321 -10.20 23.91 7.54
N GLU A 322 -10.66 24.48 8.63
CA GLU A 322 -11.74 25.48 8.61
C GLU A 322 -11.30 26.76 7.90
N GLU A 323 -10.08 27.24 8.16
CA GLU A 323 -9.48 28.39 7.43
C GLU A 323 -9.31 28.07 5.94
N VAL A 324 -8.79 26.87 5.59
CA VAL A 324 -8.73 26.40 4.18
C VAL A 324 -10.09 26.42 3.54
N MET A 325 -11.12 25.95 4.25
CA MET A 325 -12.49 25.90 3.72
C MET A 325 -13.07 27.31 3.49
N GLN A 326 -12.79 28.24 4.40
CA GLN A 326 -13.23 29.65 4.25
C GLN A 326 -12.54 30.30 3.05
N ASP A 327 -11.22 30.16 2.91
CA ASP A 327 -10.47 30.68 1.77
C ASP A 327 -10.97 30.07 0.44
N LEU A 328 -11.21 28.76 0.40
CA LEU A 328 -11.76 28.11 -0.79
C LEU A 328 -13.16 28.62 -1.16
N ARG A 329 -14.02 28.89 -0.19
CA ARG A 329 -15.35 29.50 -0.44
C ARG A 329 -15.22 30.90 -1.03
N ILE A 330 -14.29 31.72 -0.51
CA ILE A 330 -14.00 33.05 -1.04
C ILE A 330 -13.52 32.94 -2.49
N ARG A 331 -12.58 32.04 -2.78
CA ARG A 331 -12.04 31.81 -4.14
C ARG A 331 -13.09 31.34 -5.14
N ILE A 332 -13.99 30.46 -4.71
CA ILE A 332 -15.11 29.96 -5.53
C ILE A 332 -16.09 31.10 -5.86
N SER A 333 -16.35 32.00 -4.91
CA SER A 333 -17.28 33.12 -5.07
C SER A 333 -16.66 34.37 -5.72
N ALA A 334 -15.32 34.38 -5.89
CA ALA A 334 -14.65 35.53 -6.48
C ALA A 334 -15.15 35.80 -7.90
N PRO A 335 -15.45 37.10 -8.27
CA PRO A 335 -15.87 37.41 -9.61
C PRO A 335 -14.81 37.05 -10.65
N ILE A 336 -15.26 36.67 -11.85
CA ILE A 336 -14.35 36.44 -12.99
C ILE A 336 -13.84 37.80 -13.39
N TRP A 337 -12.65 38.16 -12.91
CA TRP A 337 -12.00 39.38 -13.38
C TRP A 337 -11.37 39.07 -14.73
N PRO A 338 -11.78 39.76 -15.83
CA PRO A 338 -11.15 39.55 -17.12
C PRO A 338 -9.73 40.15 -17.10
N LEU A 339 -8.72 39.30 -17.06
CA LEU A 339 -7.32 39.68 -17.26
C LEU A 339 -7.04 40.19 -18.69
N ASP A 340 -8.05 40.33 -19.54
CA ASP A 340 -7.90 40.53 -21.00
C ASP A 340 -8.13 42.00 -21.47
N ARG A 341 -8.20 43.01 -20.60
CA ARG A 341 -8.35 44.39 -21.04
C ARG A 341 -7.19 45.32 -20.75
N ALA A 342 -6.13 44.85 -20.09
CA ALA A 342 -5.00 45.75 -19.74
C ALA A 342 -3.93 45.89 -20.83
N HIS A 343 -4.04 45.19 -21.95
CA HIS A 343 -3.11 45.32 -23.09
C HIS A 343 -3.75 45.82 -24.40
N ALA A 344 -5.01 46.24 -24.37
CA ALA A 344 -5.69 46.68 -25.59
C ALA A 344 -5.77 48.20 -25.78
N GLU A 345 -5.34 49.02 -24.83
CA GLU A 345 -5.34 50.49 -24.98
C GLU A 345 -3.96 51.08 -24.59
N ALA A 346 -2.93 50.78 -25.40
CA ALA A 346 -1.83 51.72 -25.53
C ALA A 346 -2.27 52.81 -26.51
N PRO A 347 -2.31 54.07 -26.12
CA PRO A 347 -2.65 55.13 -27.05
C PRO A 347 -1.59 55.17 -28.15
N LEU A 348 -2.08 55.13 -29.39
CA LEU A 348 -1.25 55.41 -30.58
C LEU A 348 -0.65 56.82 -30.40
N VAL A 349 0.63 56.88 -30.14
CA VAL A 349 1.39 58.14 -30.21
C VAL A 349 1.47 58.53 -31.68
N GLU A 350 0.71 59.57 -32.09
CA GLU A 350 0.84 60.18 -33.40
C GLU A 350 2.27 60.74 -33.58
N PRO A 351 2.87 60.56 -34.71
CA PRO A 351 4.20 61.15 -35.00
C PRO A 351 4.04 62.65 -35.17
N VAL A 352 4.71 63.43 -34.32
CA VAL A 352 4.84 64.87 -34.45
C VAL A 352 5.59 65.16 -35.76
N ALA A 353 4.88 65.80 -36.69
CA ALA A 353 5.49 66.35 -37.93
C ALA A 353 6.45 67.47 -37.56
N GLN A 354 7.73 67.31 -37.95
CA GLN A 354 8.69 68.39 -37.89
C GLN A 354 8.52 69.28 -39.16
N SER A 355 8.18 70.51 -38.91
CA SER A 355 8.33 71.63 -39.89
C SER A 355 9.64 72.28 -39.68
#